data_2a89dfee049cfddfafd653c15b07ad0a
#
_entry.id   2a89dfee049cfddfafd653c15b07ad0a
#
_cell.length_a   1.000
_cell.length_b   1.000
_cell.length_c   1.000
_cell.angle_alpha   90.00
_cell.angle_beta   90.00
_cell.angle_gamma   90.00
#
_symmetry.space_group_name_H-M   'P 1'
#
loop_
_entity.id
_entity.type
_entity.pdbx_description
1 polymer ?
#
loop_
_entity_poly.entity_id
_entity_poly.type
_entity_poly.pdbx_seq_one_letter_code
_entity_poly.pdbx_strand_id
1 'polypeptide(L)'
;MKKSISKFILVLLFLLLFSTQCEDDIPPFTQETEQQELAALKTEIENLANTSFCGDAFECKFIAFGSKPCGGPWGYLVYSTSIDTEELENRVERYNREEAIYNTEWGITSDCAVNNPPVSMNCENNACVAVY
;
A
#
# COMPACT_ATOMS: atom_id res chain seq x y z
N MET A 1 39.76 -18.20 48.40
CA MET A 1 39.59 -17.02 47.55
C MET A 1 39.72 -17.29 46.05
N LYS A 2 40.62 -18.14 45.58
CA LYS A 2 40.78 -18.46 44.12
C LYS A 2 39.54 -19.09 43.43
N LYS A 3 38.73 -19.91 44.12
CA LYS A 3 37.52 -20.55 43.54
C LYS A 3 36.34 -19.63 43.31
N SER A 4 36.26 -18.51 44.08
CA SER A 4 35.14 -17.55 43.94
C SER A 4 35.36 -16.60 42.79
N ILE A 5 36.59 -16.22 42.49
CA ILE A 5 36.97 -15.33 41.39
C ILE A 5 36.72 -16.00 40.05
N SER A 6 37.00 -17.33 39.92
CA SER A 6 36.76 -18.10 38.71
C SER A 6 35.29 -18.19 38.36
N LYS A 7 34.40 -18.31 39.34
CA LYS A 7 32.95 -18.34 39.07
C LYS A 7 32.41 -16.96 38.65
N PHE A 8 32.95 -15.89 39.18
CA PHE A 8 32.60 -14.51 38.82
C PHE A 8 33.01 -14.20 37.37
N ILE A 9 34.21 -14.64 36.97
CA ILE A 9 34.72 -14.47 35.61
C ILE A 9 33.86 -15.29 34.60
N LEU A 10 33.45 -16.51 34.98
CA LEU A 10 32.61 -17.35 34.13
C LEU A 10 31.21 -16.75 33.92
N VAL A 11 30.60 -16.16 34.96
CA VAL A 11 29.31 -15.50 34.86
C VAL A 11 29.41 -14.22 34.03
N LEU A 12 30.50 -13.45 34.21
CA LEU A 12 30.73 -12.25 33.39
C LEU A 12 30.94 -12.57 31.91
N LEU A 13 31.66 -13.67 31.63
CA LEU A 13 31.87 -14.16 30.25
C LEU A 13 30.56 -14.64 29.63
N PHE A 14 29.68 -15.26 30.42
CA PHE A 14 28.37 -15.73 29.96
C PHE A 14 27.40 -14.58 29.65
N LEU A 15 27.48 -13.46 30.41
CA LEU A 15 26.70 -12.27 30.17
C LEU A 15 27.13 -11.51 28.89
N LEU A 16 28.40 -11.62 28.51
CA LEU A 16 28.90 -11.00 27.28
C LEU A 16 28.49 -11.76 26.01
N LEU A 17 28.08 -13.03 26.11
CA LEU A 17 27.63 -13.82 24.98
C LEU A 17 26.16 -13.62 24.60
N PHE A 18 25.38 -12.94 25.47
CA PHE A 18 23.96 -12.63 25.20
C PHE A 18 23.72 -11.27 24.61
N SER A 19 24.75 -10.48 24.34
CA SER A 19 24.64 -9.28 23.52
C SER A 19 24.71 -9.63 22.03
N THR A 20 23.97 -10.65 21.59
CA THR A 20 23.59 -10.73 20.18
C THR A 20 22.56 -9.62 19.98
N GLN A 21 23.03 -8.50 19.49
CA GLN A 21 22.18 -7.47 18.91
C GLN A 21 21.34 -8.20 17.82
N CYS A 22 20.02 -8.17 18.01
CA CYS A 22 19.15 -8.19 16.83
C CYS A 22 19.51 -6.91 16.07
N GLU A 23 20.41 -6.99 15.11
CA GLU A 23 20.37 -6.07 14.00
C GLU A 23 19.03 -6.38 13.35
N ASP A 24 18.05 -5.49 13.53
CA ASP A 24 16.92 -5.42 12.64
C ASP A 24 17.55 -5.17 11.26
N ASP A 25 17.73 -6.23 10.49
CA ASP A 25 18.05 -6.16 9.08
C ASP A 25 16.85 -5.48 8.40
N ILE A 26 16.79 -4.16 8.52
CA ILE A 26 15.94 -3.35 7.62
C ILE A 26 16.56 -3.60 6.26
N PRO A 27 15.89 -4.31 5.36
CA PRO A 27 16.44 -4.56 4.04
C PRO A 27 16.77 -3.21 3.41
N PRO A 28 17.89 -3.10 2.69
CA PRO A 28 18.23 -1.85 2.04
C PRO A 28 17.05 -1.43 1.17
N PHE A 29 16.66 -0.16 1.30
CA PHE A 29 15.61 0.45 0.52
C PHE A 29 15.97 0.32 -0.97
N THR A 30 15.31 -0.58 -1.66
CA THR A 30 15.59 -0.93 -3.06
C THR A 30 14.33 -0.74 -3.89
N GLN A 31 14.50 -0.56 -5.19
CA GLN A 31 13.37 -0.48 -6.12
C GLN A 31 12.39 -1.65 -5.95
N GLU A 32 12.91 -2.86 -5.72
CA GLU A 32 12.09 -4.06 -5.56
C GLU A 32 11.25 -4.01 -4.28
N THR A 33 11.83 -3.55 -3.16
CA THR A 33 11.10 -3.43 -1.89
C THR A 33 10.00 -2.39 -1.97
N GLU A 34 10.26 -1.23 -2.55
CA GLU A 34 9.23 -0.20 -2.77
C GLU A 34 8.12 -0.68 -3.70
N GLN A 35 8.48 -1.36 -4.78
CA GLN A 35 7.49 -1.94 -5.68
C GLN A 35 6.59 -2.95 -4.99
N GLN A 36 7.14 -3.78 -4.09
CA GLN A 36 6.36 -4.74 -3.31
C GLN A 36 5.43 -4.03 -2.31
N GLU A 37 5.89 -2.98 -1.65
CA GLU A 37 5.06 -2.18 -0.73
C GLU A 37 3.91 -1.48 -1.47
N LEU A 38 4.18 -0.89 -2.62
CA LEU A 38 3.14 -0.30 -3.47
C LEU A 38 2.14 -1.35 -3.95
N ALA A 39 2.60 -2.53 -4.36
CA ALA A 39 1.72 -3.61 -4.79
C ALA A 39 0.83 -4.14 -3.65
N ALA A 40 1.38 -4.22 -2.43
CA ALA A 40 0.63 -4.60 -1.24
C ALA A 40 -0.45 -3.55 -0.91
N LEU A 41 -0.10 -2.27 -0.87
CA LEU A 41 -1.04 -1.18 -0.63
C LEU A 41 -2.15 -1.12 -1.69
N LYS A 42 -1.79 -1.30 -2.97
CA LYS A 42 -2.76 -1.41 -4.06
C LYS A 42 -3.76 -2.54 -3.82
N THR A 43 -3.27 -3.71 -3.47
CA THR A 43 -4.10 -4.90 -3.19
C THR A 43 -5.04 -4.66 -2.01
N GLU A 44 -4.58 -4.02 -0.94
CA GLU A 44 -5.42 -3.67 0.20
C GLU A 44 -6.55 -2.72 -0.18
N ILE A 45 -6.26 -1.70 -1.00
CA ILE A 45 -7.24 -0.73 -1.50
C ILE A 45 -8.29 -1.43 -2.37
N GLU A 46 -7.86 -2.24 -3.33
CA GLU A 46 -8.75 -3.00 -4.22
C GLU A 46 -9.63 -3.97 -3.42
N ASN A 47 -9.08 -4.65 -2.42
CA ASN A 47 -9.83 -5.54 -1.54
C ASN A 47 -10.89 -4.77 -0.73
N LEU A 48 -10.54 -3.60 -0.17
CA LEU A 48 -11.49 -2.76 0.56
C LEU A 48 -12.64 -2.30 -0.36
N ALA A 49 -12.32 -1.79 -1.55
CA ALA A 49 -13.32 -1.39 -2.53
C ALA A 49 -14.23 -2.55 -2.93
N ASN A 50 -13.68 -3.77 -3.10
CA ASN A 50 -14.44 -4.97 -3.47
C ASN A 50 -15.36 -5.49 -2.37
N THR A 51 -15.21 -5.03 -1.11
CA THR A 51 -16.18 -5.32 -0.06
C THR A 51 -17.45 -4.48 -0.17
N SER A 52 -17.42 -3.42 -0.98
CA SER A 52 -18.57 -2.54 -1.16
C SER A 52 -19.67 -3.19 -1.99
N PHE A 53 -20.89 -2.85 -1.67
CA PHE A 53 -22.07 -3.28 -2.41
C PHE A 53 -23.00 -2.09 -2.66
N CYS A 54 -23.69 -2.07 -3.78
CA CYS A 54 -24.66 -1.04 -4.10
C CYS A 54 -26.09 -1.51 -3.93
N GLY A 55 -27.04 -0.57 -3.90
CA GLY A 55 -28.45 -0.78 -3.74
C GLY A 55 -29.15 0.57 -3.50
N ASP A 56 -30.43 0.57 -3.19
CA ASP A 56 -31.21 1.79 -3.03
C ASP A 56 -30.69 2.75 -1.93
N ALA A 57 -29.96 2.22 -0.94
CA ALA A 57 -29.40 2.98 0.18
C ALA A 57 -27.96 3.46 -0.03
N PHE A 58 -27.27 2.98 -1.05
CA PHE A 58 -25.85 3.21 -1.26
C PHE A 58 -25.54 3.65 -2.68
N GLU A 59 -24.80 4.74 -2.79
CA GLU A 59 -24.41 5.32 -4.08
C GLU A 59 -23.12 4.71 -4.60
N CYS A 60 -23.04 4.53 -5.92
CA CYS A 60 -21.80 4.18 -6.59
C CYS A 60 -20.95 5.42 -6.84
N LYS A 61 -19.66 5.29 -6.53
CA LYS A 61 -18.64 6.32 -6.74
C LYS A 61 -17.44 5.77 -7.48
N PHE A 62 -16.62 6.66 -7.98
CA PHE A 62 -15.29 6.32 -8.51
C PHE A 62 -14.26 7.37 -8.08
N ILE A 63 -13.00 6.96 -8.03
CA ILE A 63 -11.86 7.82 -7.73
C ILE A 63 -10.71 7.49 -8.67
N ALA A 64 -9.94 8.50 -9.07
CA ALA A 64 -8.73 8.31 -9.86
C ALA A 64 -7.73 7.44 -9.11
N PHE A 65 -7.22 6.37 -9.75
CA PHE A 65 -6.39 5.36 -9.12
C PHE A 65 -5.10 5.13 -9.88
N GLY A 66 -4.01 5.23 -9.15
CA GLY A 66 -2.65 5.19 -9.66
C GLY A 66 -2.17 6.52 -10.22
N SER A 67 -0.87 6.60 -10.49
CA SER A 67 -0.19 7.80 -10.99
C SER A 67 0.72 7.43 -12.15
N LYS A 68 0.40 7.89 -13.36
CA LYS A 68 1.28 7.69 -14.53
C LYS A 68 2.47 8.64 -14.47
N PRO A 69 3.66 8.21 -14.91
CA PRO A 69 4.83 9.09 -15.05
C PRO A 69 4.58 10.34 -15.91
N CYS A 70 3.75 10.23 -16.93
CA CYS A 70 3.34 11.36 -17.78
C CYS A 70 2.24 12.22 -17.17
N GLY A 71 1.75 11.89 -15.98
CA GLY A 71 0.60 12.50 -15.33
C GLY A 71 -0.73 11.79 -15.61
N GLY A 72 -1.69 12.02 -14.72
CA GLY A 72 -3.00 11.36 -14.74
C GLY A 72 -2.99 9.96 -14.12
N PRO A 73 -4.18 9.38 -13.93
CA PRO A 73 -4.34 8.07 -13.31
C PRO A 73 -4.08 6.92 -14.28
N TRP A 74 -3.74 5.74 -13.75
CA TRP A 74 -3.77 4.51 -14.51
C TRP A 74 -5.19 4.06 -14.85
N GLY A 75 -6.16 4.40 -14.00
CA GLY A 75 -7.57 4.08 -14.16
C GLY A 75 -8.42 4.71 -13.08
N TYR A 76 -9.61 4.17 -12.90
CA TYR A 76 -10.55 4.61 -11.89
C TYR A 76 -11.01 3.43 -11.05
N LEU A 77 -10.88 3.57 -9.73
CA LEU A 77 -11.39 2.59 -8.78
C LEU A 77 -12.86 2.88 -8.52
N VAL A 78 -13.68 1.85 -8.61
CA VAL A 78 -15.13 1.92 -8.43
C VAL A 78 -15.51 1.31 -7.09
N TYR A 79 -16.38 1.96 -6.35
CA TYR A 79 -16.84 1.53 -5.03
C TYR A 79 -18.21 2.11 -4.72
N SER A 80 -18.82 1.69 -3.62
CA SER A 80 -20.06 2.29 -3.13
C SER A 80 -19.90 2.88 -1.74
N THR A 81 -20.88 3.72 -1.34
CA THR A 81 -20.94 4.32 0.00
C THR A 81 -21.32 3.33 1.11
N SER A 82 -21.35 2.04 0.83
CA SER A 82 -21.59 0.97 1.83
C SER A 82 -20.38 0.66 2.73
N ILE A 83 -19.22 1.21 2.39
CA ILE A 83 -17.97 1.08 3.15
C ILE A 83 -17.56 2.43 3.74
N ASP A 84 -16.51 2.45 4.55
CA ASP A 84 -15.86 3.70 4.97
C ASP A 84 -15.16 4.34 3.78
N THR A 85 -15.84 5.28 3.13
CA THR A 85 -15.32 5.95 1.94
C THR A 85 -14.18 6.89 2.26
N GLU A 86 -14.15 7.50 3.44
CA GLU A 86 -13.05 8.37 3.87
C GLU A 86 -11.76 7.56 4.03
N GLU A 87 -11.84 6.40 4.67
CA GLU A 87 -10.69 5.49 4.77
C GLU A 87 -10.19 5.06 3.39
N LEU A 88 -11.09 4.63 2.49
CA LEU A 88 -10.71 4.21 1.14
C LEU A 88 -10.05 5.35 0.37
N GLU A 89 -10.67 6.52 0.33
CA GLU A 89 -10.17 7.68 -0.42
C GLU A 89 -8.81 8.15 0.10
N ASN A 90 -8.60 8.18 1.42
CA ASN A 90 -7.30 8.50 2.02
C ASN A 90 -6.20 7.49 1.63
N ARG A 91 -6.52 6.20 1.58
CA ARG A 91 -5.58 5.16 1.13
C ARG A 91 -5.25 5.32 -0.36
N VAL A 92 -6.22 5.63 -1.20
CA VAL A 92 -6.03 5.89 -2.63
C VAL A 92 -5.13 7.11 -2.84
N GLU A 93 -5.37 8.21 -2.14
CA GLU A 93 -4.53 9.41 -2.23
C GLU A 93 -3.09 9.13 -1.80
N ARG A 94 -2.91 8.34 -0.74
CA ARG A 94 -1.59 7.89 -0.29
C ARG A 94 -0.91 7.08 -1.38
N TYR A 95 -1.57 6.07 -1.94
CA TYR A 95 -1.04 5.24 -3.00
C TYR A 95 -0.64 6.06 -4.23
N ASN A 96 -1.52 6.94 -4.71
CA ASN A 96 -1.26 7.78 -5.88
C ASN A 96 -0.02 8.65 -5.68
N ARG A 97 0.17 9.19 -4.48
CA ARG A 97 1.34 10.01 -4.14
C ARG A 97 2.62 9.17 -4.07
N GLU A 98 2.58 8.03 -3.41
CA GLU A 98 3.75 7.14 -3.28
C GLU A 98 4.17 6.58 -4.64
N GLU A 99 3.22 6.19 -5.49
CA GLU A 99 3.52 5.74 -6.87
C GLU A 99 4.13 6.87 -7.72
N ALA A 100 3.67 8.12 -7.56
CA ALA A 100 4.27 9.27 -8.26
C ALA A 100 5.72 9.51 -7.84
N ILE A 101 6.04 9.35 -6.55
CA ILE A 101 7.40 9.45 -6.00
C ILE A 101 8.25 8.32 -6.58
N TYR A 102 7.79 7.07 -6.50
CA TYR A 102 8.44 5.89 -7.06
C TYR A 102 8.78 6.07 -8.54
N ASN A 103 7.82 6.53 -9.34
CA ASN A 103 8.02 6.77 -10.76
C ASN A 103 9.14 7.79 -11.04
N THR A 104 9.24 8.82 -10.20
CA THR A 104 10.25 9.85 -10.34
C THR A 104 11.62 9.36 -9.91
N GLU A 105 11.72 8.67 -8.79
CA GLU A 105 12.97 8.16 -8.23
C GLU A 105 13.61 7.10 -9.10
N TRP A 106 12.81 6.22 -9.66
CA TRP A 106 13.29 5.09 -10.46
C TRP A 106 13.23 5.33 -11.97
N GLY A 107 12.85 6.53 -12.41
CA GLY A 107 12.80 6.88 -13.83
C GLY A 107 11.83 5.98 -14.62
N ILE A 108 10.70 5.61 -14.02
CA ILE A 108 9.69 4.77 -14.68
C ILE A 108 9.11 5.53 -15.88
N THR A 109 8.84 4.81 -16.94
CA THR A 109 8.21 5.36 -18.14
C THR A 109 6.88 4.69 -18.44
N SER A 110 5.97 5.40 -19.07
CA SER A 110 4.68 4.85 -19.51
C SER A 110 4.28 5.43 -20.87
N ASP A 111 3.26 4.82 -21.48
CA ASP A 111 2.52 5.50 -22.52
C ASP A 111 1.84 6.75 -21.91
N CYS A 112 1.75 7.82 -22.67
CA CYS A 112 1.07 9.04 -22.21
C CYS A 112 -0.42 9.04 -22.60
N ALA A 113 -1.02 7.87 -22.81
CA ALA A 113 -2.43 7.74 -23.10
C ALA A 113 -3.28 8.24 -21.92
N VAL A 114 -4.28 9.04 -22.21
CA VAL A 114 -5.20 9.60 -21.21
C VAL A 114 -6.35 8.61 -20.97
N ASN A 115 -6.56 8.23 -19.72
CA ASN A 115 -7.72 7.46 -19.31
C ASN A 115 -8.84 8.44 -18.93
N ASN A 116 -9.95 8.38 -19.66
CA ASN A 116 -11.12 9.20 -19.35
C ASN A 116 -11.85 8.66 -18.12
N PRO A 117 -12.41 9.55 -17.28
CA PRO A 117 -13.26 9.12 -16.18
C PRO A 117 -14.56 8.47 -16.71
N PRO A 118 -15.19 7.61 -15.90
CA PRO A 118 -16.53 7.13 -16.20
C PRO A 118 -17.51 8.27 -16.37
N VAL A 119 -18.42 8.15 -17.36
CA VAL A 119 -19.48 9.14 -17.59
C VAL A 119 -20.68 8.93 -16.67
N SER A 120 -20.87 7.70 -16.20
CA SER A 120 -21.89 7.36 -15.20
C SER A 120 -21.53 6.06 -14.48
N MET A 121 -22.33 5.74 -13.45
CA MET A 121 -22.18 4.52 -12.66
C MET A 121 -23.52 3.80 -12.62
N ASN A 122 -23.49 2.48 -12.76
CA ASN A 122 -24.65 1.60 -12.61
C ASN A 122 -24.46 0.65 -11.43
N CYS A 123 -25.56 0.23 -10.83
CA CYS A 123 -25.54 -0.85 -9.85
C CYS A 123 -26.07 -2.13 -10.54
N GLU A 124 -25.20 -3.10 -10.71
CA GLU A 124 -25.53 -4.37 -11.35
C GLU A 124 -25.14 -5.55 -10.45
N ASN A 125 -26.10 -6.40 -10.10
CA ASN A 125 -25.87 -7.55 -9.22
C ASN A 125 -25.20 -7.16 -7.89
N ASN A 126 -25.63 -6.07 -7.25
CA ASN A 126 -25.07 -5.49 -6.03
C ASN A 126 -23.62 -4.96 -6.18
N ALA A 127 -23.10 -4.87 -7.39
CA ALA A 127 -21.77 -4.30 -7.64
C ALA A 127 -21.89 -3.01 -8.47
N CYS A 128 -21.06 -2.03 -8.14
CA CYS A 128 -20.96 -0.81 -8.92
C CYS A 128 -20.17 -1.05 -10.20
N VAL A 129 -20.73 -0.64 -11.33
CA VAL A 129 -20.14 -0.79 -12.67
C VAL A 129 -19.99 0.57 -13.32
N ALA A 130 -18.78 0.85 -13.82
CA ALA A 130 -18.49 2.08 -14.55
C ALA A 130 -19.00 2.01 -15.99
N VAL A 131 -19.54 3.12 -16.49
CA VAL A 131 -19.95 3.32 -17.89
C VAL A 131 -19.03 4.38 -18.50
N TYR A 132 -18.43 4.05 -19.64
CA TYR A 132 -17.50 4.93 -20.36
C TYR A 132 -18.10 5.44 -21.66
#